data_d0882a22898cf66d9c481f1449c64dce
#
_entry.id   d0882a22898cf66d9c481f1449c64dce
#
_cell.length_a   1.000
_cell.length_b   1.000
_cell.length_c   1.000
_cell.angle_alpha   90.00
_cell.angle_beta   90.00
_cell.angle_gamma   90.00
#
_symmetry.space_group_name_H-M   'P 1'
#
loop_
_entity.id
_entity.type
_entity.pdbx_description
1 polymer ?
#
loop_
_entity_poly.entity_id
_entity_poly.type
_entity_poly.pdbx_seq_one_letter_code
_entity_poly.pdbx_strand_id
1 'polypeptide(L)'
;MATPAHTPGFGLAVSRRVALGAMVAGAAGFALLGPRGRRDIPSGRLVLDYWEKWTRHEGDAMERIVDAFNASQSRIWVRYLVVSDIGQKSLVSIAGGNPPDLIGLYSLNVPSYAESGAILALDERAAARGLSLEQYTPGVRRVMVHKGKWWATVNTAGSVALYYNRGAFGDVGLDPDRPPRTIAELDAMHAKLIKRDAAGKLERVGFLHREPGWWSWLWANHFGGRIFDESSNRATVDSAECIRAMEWMQSYTRDLGIDRLKTFAESFGNYFTPENPFLTGKVAMVIQGPWIANLIKAFKPDHDYGVAPFPTLAGAPADAPVGLIDTDVLVIPRGAKNPDAAMEFIAFTQRQDMTEQLATAHCKPSPLATVSESFLTNHPNRGIRVHYDIFKSPGAYVPPRTRVWQQFKDEFDTQVQRLWRLDATPVVALGELQARIQSLVDHSADQQRRRYGANASGGAA
;
A
#
# COMPACT_ATOMS: atom_id res chain seq x y z
N MET A 1 8.08 59.77 7.12
CA MET A 1 9.40 59.15 6.98
C MET A 1 9.69 58.42 8.27
N ALA A 2 9.52 57.11 8.26
CA ALA A 2 9.90 56.22 9.37
C ALA A 2 10.52 54.96 8.76
N THR A 3 11.77 54.74 9.05
CA THR A 3 12.63 53.64 8.63
C THR A 3 12.19 52.31 9.30
N PRO A 4 12.17 51.18 8.61
CA PRO A 4 11.88 49.92 9.26
C PRO A 4 13.14 49.34 9.93
N ALA A 5 12.92 48.81 11.12
CA ALA A 5 13.92 48.19 11.98
C ALA A 5 14.37 46.81 11.41
N HIS A 6 15.67 46.61 11.33
CA HIS A 6 16.32 45.34 11.06
C HIS A 6 16.17 44.38 12.24
N THR A 7 15.60 43.18 11.99
CA THR A 7 15.65 42.03 12.90
C THR A 7 16.97 41.27 12.68
N PRO A 8 17.76 40.99 13.72
CA PRO A 8 19.00 40.22 13.55
C PRO A 8 18.68 38.73 13.46
N GLY A 9 19.07 38.10 12.34
CA GLY A 9 19.02 36.65 12.19
C GLY A 9 20.06 35.98 13.08
N PHE A 10 19.61 35.11 14.00
CA PHE A 10 20.49 34.25 14.75
C PHE A 10 21.01 33.10 13.88
N GLY A 11 22.14 33.32 13.23
CA GLY A 11 22.93 32.27 12.63
C GLY A 11 23.88 31.67 13.68
N LEU A 12 23.54 30.50 14.21
CA LEU A 12 24.46 29.71 15.05
C LEU A 12 25.60 29.19 14.15
N ALA A 13 26.72 29.90 14.13
CA ALA A 13 27.97 29.41 13.53
C ALA A 13 28.54 28.30 14.44
N VAL A 14 28.20 27.03 14.13
CA VAL A 14 28.80 25.86 14.78
C VAL A 14 30.25 25.75 14.34
N SER A 15 31.20 25.85 15.26
CA SER A 15 32.62 25.72 14.95
C SER A 15 32.93 24.30 14.44
N ARG A 16 33.87 24.17 13.48
CA ARG A 16 34.31 22.89 12.94
C ARG A 16 34.69 21.85 14.03
N ARG A 17 35.19 22.29 15.18
CA ARG A 17 35.51 21.43 16.32
C ARG A 17 34.24 20.85 16.99
N VAL A 18 33.19 21.65 17.12
CA VAL A 18 31.90 21.20 17.69
C VAL A 18 31.20 20.24 16.71
N ALA A 19 31.25 20.50 15.40
CA ALA A 19 30.70 19.61 14.39
C ALA A 19 31.44 18.26 14.32
N LEU A 20 32.80 18.27 14.41
CA LEU A 20 33.59 17.04 14.52
C LEU A 20 33.32 16.29 15.84
N GLY A 21 33.21 16.99 16.95
CA GLY A 21 32.87 16.38 18.25
C GLY A 21 31.48 15.74 18.26
N ALA A 22 30.49 16.39 17.63
CA ALA A 22 29.15 15.84 17.47
C ALA A 22 29.10 14.62 16.53
N MET A 23 29.90 14.61 15.45
CA MET A 23 30.04 13.45 14.57
C MET A 23 30.73 12.27 15.24
N VAL A 24 31.78 12.51 16.03
CA VAL A 24 32.48 11.46 16.79
C VAL A 24 31.59 10.93 17.93
N ALA A 25 30.85 11.79 18.64
CA ALA A 25 29.89 11.38 19.66
C ALA A 25 28.70 10.64 19.04
N GLY A 26 28.21 11.06 17.86
CA GLY A 26 27.19 10.35 17.10
C GLY A 26 27.64 8.97 16.62
N ALA A 27 28.88 8.87 16.12
CA ALA A 27 29.47 7.58 15.72
C ALA A 27 29.75 6.65 16.91
N ALA A 28 30.23 7.18 18.03
CA ALA A 28 30.41 6.42 19.28
C ALA A 28 29.06 6.01 19.89
N GLY A 29 28.04 6.90 19.89
CA GLY A 29 26.69 6.59 20.31
C GLY A 29 26.03 5.52 19.44
N PHE A 30 26.25 5.56 18.13
CA PHE A 30 25.76 4.54 17.21
C PHE A 30 26.50 3.19 17.40
N ALA A 31 27.80 3.22 17.72
CA ALA A 31 28.58 2.01 18.03
C ALA A 31 28.20 1.37 19.37
N LEU A 32 27.74 2.19 20.37
CA LEU A 32 27.37 1.72 21.71
C LEU A 32 25.87 1.44 21.87
N LEU A 33 25.01 2.13 21.11
CA LEU A 33 23.56 2.06 21.18
C LEU A 33 22.91 1.56 19.89
N GLY A 34 23.72 1.16 18.90
CA GLY A 34 23.26 0.52 17.69
C GLY A 34 22.45 -0.75 18.00
N PRO A 35 21.60 -1.23 17.08
CA PRO A 35 20.66 -2.31 17.35
C PRO A 35 21.36 -3.50 17.98
N ARG A 36 20.96 -3.83 19.21
CA ARG A 36 21.39 -5.01 19.96
C ARG A 36 20.96 -6.23 19.18
N GLY A 37 21.92 -6.89 18.51
CA GLY A 37 21.69 -8.12 17.77
C GLY A 37 22.45 -8.21 16.45
N ARG A 38 23.71 -7.79 16.36
CA ARG A 38 24.59 -8.34 15.34
C ARG A 38 24.69 -9.84 15.64
N ARG A 39 23.80 -10.63 15.00
CA ARG A 39 24.04 -12.07 14.93
C ARG A 39 25.38 -12.24 14.26
N ASP A 40 26.32 -12.95 14.89
CA ASP A 40 27.61 -13.26 14.27
C ASP A 40 27.33 -13.99 12.97
N ILE A 41 27.77 -13.39 11.87
CA ILE A 41 27.60 -13.99 10.54
C ILE A 41 28.59 -15.17 10.52
N PRO A 42 28.11 -16.41 10.32
CA PRO A 42 29.00 -17.57 10.26
C PRO A 42 30.04 -17.38 9.16
N SER A 43 31.32 -17.69 9.48
CA SER A 43 32.40 -17.57 8.52
C SER A 43 32.16 -18.48 7.31
N GLY A 44 32.57 -18.03 6.13
CA GLY A 44 32.50 -18.82 4.89
C GLY A 44 31.14 -18.80 4.19
N ARG A 45 30.12 -18.08 4.71
CA ARG A 45 28.85 -17.89 4.01
C ARG A 45 28.84 -16.62 3.17
N LEU A 46 28.19 -16.69 2.02
CA LEU A 46 27.85 -15.51 1.21
C LEU A 46 26.78 -14.70 1.93
N VAL A 47 27.06 -13.43 2.21
CA VAL A 47 26.10 -12.53 2.86
C VAL A 47 25.23 -11.88 1.82
N LEU A 48 23.90 -12.01 1.98
CA LEU A 48 22.88 -11.43 1.15
C LEU A 48 22.13 -10.35 1.93
N ASP A 49 22.24 -9.10 1.51
CA ASP A 49 21.58 -7.97 2.16
C ASP A 49 20.13 -7.85 1.67
N TYR A 50 19.19 -8.01 2.60
CA TYR A 50 17.77 -7.85 2.36
C TYR A 50 17.22 -6.63 3.11
N TRP A 51 16.79 -5.62 2.37
CA TRP A 51 16.12 -4.42 2.91
C TRP A 51 14.61 -4.59 2.87
N GLU A 52 13.95 -4.34 4.02
CA GLU A 52 12.49 -4.40 4.15
C GLU A 52 11.98 -3.23 5.00
N LYS A 53 10.71 -2.88 4.84
CA LYS A 53 10.05 -1.76 5.53
C LYS A 53 9.30 -2.16 6.80
N TRP A 54 9.05 -3.46 6.99
CA TRP A 54 8.23 -3.94 8.08
C TRP A 54 8.91 -3.81 9.43
N THR A 55 8.12 -3.36 10.42
CA THR A 55 8.55 -3.18 11.81
C THR A 55 7.68 -4.03 12.74
N ARG A 56 8.08 -4.17 14.01
CA ARG A 56 7.34 -4.87 15.04
C ARG A 56 6.97 -6.30 14.60
N HIS A 57 5.76 -6.75 14.89
CA HIS A 57 5.29 -8.12 14.63
C HIS A 57 5.39 -8.55 13.15
N GLU A 58 5.23 -7.63 12.21
CA GLU A 58 5.41 -7.93 10.78
C GLU A 58 6.89 -8.18 10.45
N GLY A 59 7.78 -7.34 10.96
CA GLY A 59 9.22 -7.53 10.85
C GLY A 59 9.69 -8.82 11.52
N ASP A 60 9.21 -9.09 12.74
CA ASP A 60 9.53 -10.32 13.49
C ASP A 60 9.06 -11.57 12.74
N ALA A 61 7.92 -11.49 12.04
CA ALA A 61 7.42 -12.60 11.22
C ALA A 61 8.33 -12.90 10.03
N MET A 62 8.79 -11.83 9.33
CA MET A 62 9.73 -11.99 8.24
C MET A 62 11.11 -12.47 8.72
N GLU A 63 11.56 -12.00 9.87
CA GLU A 63 12.82 -12.46 10.46
C GLU A 63 12.81 -13.97 10.74
N ARG A 64 11.67 -14.54 11.18
CA ARG A 64 11.51 -16.00 11.32
C ARG A 64 11.65 -16.75 9.99
N ILE A 65 11.14 -16.19 8.87
CA ILE A 65 11.35 -16.79 7.53
C ILE A 65 12.82 -16.73 7.13
N VAL A 66 13.49 -15.61 7.39
CA VAL A 66 14.94 -15.45 7.17
C VAL A 66 15.73 -16.46 7.99
N ASP A 67 15.39 -16.63 9.27
CA ASP A 67 16.04 -17.61 10.15
C ASP A 67 15.85 -19.03 9.66
N ALA A 68 14.63 -19.39 9.22
CA ALA A 68 14.35 -20.70 8.65
C ALA A 68 15.21 -20.96 7.39
N PHE A 69 15.36 -19.96 6.51
CA PHE A 69 16.24 -20.07 5.36
C PHE A 69 17.71 -20.23 5.79
N ASN A 70 18.20 -19.38 6.69
CA ASN A 70 19.58 -19.40 7.17
C ASN A 70 19.94 -20.74 7.85
N ALA A 71 18.96 -21.37 8.51
CA ALA A 71 19.12 -22.68 9.14
C ALA A 71 19.05 -23.86 8.14
N SER A 72 18.32 -23.72 7.03
CA SER A 72 18.08 -24.79 6.06
C SER A 72 19.28 -25.13 5.18
N GLN A 73 20.29 -24.28 5.12
CA GLN A 73 21.48 -24.44 4.27
C GLN A 73 22.68 -23.69 4.86
N SER A 74 23.90 -23.96 4.36
CA SER A 74 25.18 -23.43 4.90
C SER A 74 25.91 -22.46 3.97
N ARG A 75 25.40 -22.18 2.76
CA ARG A 75 26.09 -21.40 1.72
C ARG A 75 25.78 -19.89 1.80
N ILE A 76 24.54 -19.52 2.10
CA ILE A 76 24.02 -18.15 2.07
C ILE A 76 23.65 -17.76 3.50
N TRP A 77 23.89 -16.52 3.85
CA TRP A 77 23.39 -15.89 5.07
C TRP A 77 22.60 -14.63 4.68
N VAL A 78 21.28 -14.67 4.81
CA VAL A 78 20.44 -13.49 4.61
C VAL A 78 20.53 -12.60 5.84
N ARG A 79 20.95 -11.36 5.61
CA ARG A 79 20.99 -10.29 6.62
C ARG A 79 19.78 -9.38 6.41
N TYR A 80 18.79 -9.52 7.30
CA TYR A 80 17.56 -8.73 7.26
C TYR A 80 17.78 -7.35 7.88
N LEU A 81 17.39 -6.27 7.18
CA LEU A 81 17.54 -4.89 7.62
C LEU A 81 16.23 -4.14 7.41
N VAL A 82 15.71 -3.53 8.48
CA VAL A 82 14.53 -2.67 8.41
C VAL A 82 14.95 -1.27 7.98
N VAL A 83 14.34 -0.77 6.91
CA VAL A 83 14.67 0.53 6.28
C VAL A 83 13.40 1.35 6.14
N SER A 84 13.31 2.48 6.83
CA SER A 84 12.24 3.46 6.64
C SER A 84 12.37 4.14 5.27
N ASP A 85 11.25 4.59 4.69
CA ASP A 85 11.20 5.26 3.37
C ASP A 85 11.90 4.45 2.26
N ILE A 86 11.66 3.15 2.30
CA ILE A 86 12.39 2.18 1.47
C ILE A 86 12.35 2.49 -0.01
N GLY A 87 11.24 3.04 -0.52
CA GLY A 87 11.10 3.43 -1.93
C GLY A 87 12.13 4.48 -2.33
N GLN A 88 12.33 5.52 -1.52
CA GLN A 88 13.31 6.56 -1.85
C GLN A 88 14.75 6.11 -1.60
N LYS A 89 15.01 5.48 -0.44
CA LYS A 89 16.35 5.06 -0.06
C LYS A 89 16.92 4.00 -0.99
N SER A 90 16.10 3.08 -1.48
CA SER A 90 16.56 2.08 -2.44
C SER A 90 16.91 2.69 -3.81
N LEU A 91 16.14 3.68 -4.31
CA LEU A 91 16.51 4.39 -5.54
C LEU A 91 17.84 5.13 -5.41
N VAL A 92 18.07 5.80 -4.27
CA VAL A 92 19.34 6.48 -3.98
C VAL A 92 20.49 5.47 -3.93
N SER A 93 20.32 4.34 -3.27
CA SER A 93 21.32 3.28 -3.16
C SER A 93 21.65 2.65 -4.53
N ILE A 94 20.62 2.39 -5.35
CA ILE A 94 20.78 1.89 -6.73
C ILE A 94 21.54 2.90 -7.60
N ALA A 95 21.16 4.17 -7.55
CA ALA A 95 21.81 5.25 -8.30
C ALA A 95 23.27 5.46 -7.84
N GLY A 96 23.54 5.26 -6.55
CA GLY A 96 24.89 5.33 -5.96
C GLY A 96 25.75 4.10 -6.24
N GLY A 97 25.26 3.08 -6.94
CA GLY A 97 26.00 1.87 -7.33
C GLY A 97 26.27 0.90 -6.18
N ASN A 98 25.60 1.04 -5.04
CA ASN A 98 25.76 0.14 -3.89
C ASN A 98 24.38 -0.30 -3.32
N PRO A 99 23.51 -0.94 -4.13
CA PRO A 99 22.24 -1.46 -3.67
C PRO A 99 22.42 -2.67 -2.75
N PRO A 100 21.38 -3.01 -1.93
CA PRO A 100 21.29 -4.33 -1.33
C PRO A 100 21.11 -5.42 -2.40
N ASP A 101 21.11 -6.69 -2.01
CA ASP A 101 20.86 -7.79 -2.93
C ASP A 101 19.36 -8.04 -3.17
N LEU A 102 18.52 -7.67 -2.19
CA LEU A 102 17.08 -7.85 -2.22
C LEU A 102 16.36 -6.68 -1.54
N ILE A 103 15.22 -6.28 -2.11
CA ILE A 103 14.40 -5.18 -1.57
C ILE A 103 12.94 -5.59 -1.50
N GLY A 104 12.32 -5.34 -0.34
CA GLY A 104 10.87 -5.41 -0.17
C GLY A 104 10.21 -4.06 -0.46
N LEU A 105 9.45 -3.99 -1.56
CA LEU A 105 8.76 -2.77 -2.01
C LEU A 105 7.23 -2.92 -1.92
N TYR A 106 6.53 -1.82 -2.12
CA TYR A 106 5.11 -1.84 -2.47
C TYR A 106 4.95 -2.12 -3.97
N SER A 107 3.95 -2.91 -4.35
CA SER A 107 3.71 -3.30 -5.76
C SER A 107 3.51 -2.10 -6.69
N LEU A 108 2.99 -1.00 -6.16
CA LEU A 108 2.81 0.26 -6.90
C LEU A 108 4.13 0.88 -7.40
N ASN A 109 5.28 0.49 -6.82
CA ASN A 109 6.60 0.95 -7.26
C ASN A 109 7.14 0.17 -8.47
N VAL A 110 6.63 -1.04 -8.74
CA VAL A 110 7.16 -1.94 -9.77
C VAL A 110 7.24 -1.28 -11.15
N PRO A 111 6.20 -0.60 -11.68
CA PRO A 111 6.28 0.02 -12.99
C PRO A 111 7.40 1.06 -13.11
N SER A 112 7.53 1.95 -12.13
CA SER A 112 8.54 3.01 -12.17
C SER A 112 9.96 2.47 -12.04
N TYR A 113 10.17 1.45 -11.20
CA TYR A 113 11.47 0.80 -11.03
C TYR A 113 11.86 -0.03 -12.26
N ALA A 114 10.93 -0.77 -12.85
CA ALA A 114 11.16 -1.54 -14.07
C ALA A 114 11.52 -0.62 -15.25
N GLU A 115 10.74 0.43 -15.47
CA GLU A 115 10.94 1.34 -16.60
C GLU A 115 12.18 2.26 -16.44
N SER A 116 12.59 2.57 -15.21
CA SER A 116 13.86 3.26 -14.96
C SER A 116 15.08 2.35 -15.09
N GLY A 117 14.85 1.04 -15.15
CA GLY A 117 15.89 0.02 -15.13
C GLY A 117 16.55 -0.12 -13.77
N ALA A 118 15.85 0.20 -12.69
CA ALA A 118 16.34 0.08 -11.32
C ALA A 118 16.30 -1.35 -10.78
N ILE A 119 15.50 -2.23 -11.37
CA ILE A 119 15.37 -3.64 -10.97
C ILE A 119 15.61 -4.58 -12.15
N LEU A 120 15.86 -5.85 -11.83
CA LEU A 120 16.08 -6.92 -12.82
C LEU A 120 14.76 -7.63 -13.13
N ALA A 121 14.59 -8.03 -14.40
CA ALA A 121 13.56 -8.99 -14.77
C ALA A 121 13.88 -10.36 -14.15
N LEU A 122 12.85 -11.08 -13.72
CA LEU A 122 12.98 -12.33 -12.97
C LEU A 122 12.71 -13.57 -13.81
N ASP A 123 12.21 -13.42 -15.06
CA ASP A 123 11.69 -14.51 -15.90
C ASP A 123 12.60 -15.75 -15.90
N GLU A 124 13.84 -15.58 -16.34
CA GLU A 124 14.81 -16.68 -16.45
C GLU A 124 15.20 -17.25 -15.07
N ARG A 125 15.44 -16.37 -14.08
CA ARG A 125 15.83 -16.77 -12.73
C ARG A 125 14.71 -17.50 -12.00
N ALA A 126 13.48 -17.05 -12.19
CA ALA A 126 12.29 -17.66 -11.60
C ALA A 126 12.08 -19.07 -12.20
N ALA A 127 12.14 -19.19 -13.53
CA ALA A 127 12.02 -20.46 -14.22
C ALA A 127 13.12 -21.45 -13.79
N ALA A 128 14.37 -21.00 -13.65
CA ALA A 128 15.49 -21.82 -13.17
C ALA A 128 15.32 -22.35 -11.72
N ARG A 129 14.41 -21.73 -10.96
CA ARG A 129 14.06 -22.13 -9.58
C ARG A 129 12.68 -22.82 -9.48
N GLY A 130 12.08 -23.18 -10.62
CA GLY A 130 10.79 -23.85 -10.69
C GLY A 130 9.59 -22.98 -10.29
N LEU A 131 9.75 -21.64 -10.28
CA LEU A 131 8.65 -20.72 -10.08
C LEU A 131 7.94 -20.44 -11.41
N SER A 132 6.62 -20.35 -11.35
CA SER A 132 5.78 -19.93 -12.46
C SER A 132 4.70 -18.97 -12.04
N LEU A 133 4.22 -18.14 -12.96
CA LEU A 133 3.14 -17.17 -12.68
C LEU A 133 1.82 -17.87 -12.35
N GLU A 134 1.61 -19.11 -12.83
CA GLU A 134 0.41 -19.92 -12.60
C GLU A 134 0.24 -20.31 -11.13
N GLN A 135 1.32 -20.30 -10.36
CA GLN A 135 1.27 -20.55 -8.92
C GLN A 135 0.51 -19.47 -8.14
N TYR A 136 0.31 -18.29 -8.73
CA TYR A 136 -0.31 -17.14 -8.09
C TYR A 136 -1.74 -16.91 -8.60
N THR A 137 -2.58 -16.31 -7.75
CA THR A 137 -3.93 -15.90 -8.14
C THR A 137 -3.90 -14.87 -9.28
N PRO A 138 -4.94 -14.81 -10.15
CA PRO A 138 -4.96 -13.90 -11.30
C PRO A 138 -4.75 -12.43 -10.91
N GLY A 139 -5.36 -11.96 -9.83
CA GLY A 139 -5.20 -10.59 -9.35
C GLY A 139 -3.76 -10.29 -8.92
N VAL A 140 -3.11 -11.24 -8.23
CA VAL A 140 -1.72 -11.10 -7.79
C VAL A 140 -0.74 -11.09 -8.95
N ARG A 141 -0.93 -11.91 -10.00
CA ARG A 141 -0.07 -11.88 -11.21
C ARG A 141 0.02 -10.50 -11.84
N ARG A 142 -1.08 -9.74 -11.80
CA ARG A 142 -1.13 -8.40 -12.39
C ARG A 142 -0.13 -7.43 -11.78
N VAL A 143 0.22 -7.56 -10.50
CA VAL A 143 1.21 -6.70 -9.85
C VAL A 143 2.65 -7.15 -10.07
N MET A 144 2.86 -8.43 -10.43
CA MET A 144 4.17 -9.01 -10.64
C MET A 144 4.73 -8.71 -12.04
N VAL A 145 3.83 -8.57 -13.03
CA VAL A 145 4.19 -8.43 -14.46
C VAL A 145 3.97 -6.99 -14.92
N HIS A 146 4.93 -6.41 -15.62
CA HIS A 146 4.81 -5.11 -16.28
C HIS A 146 5.43 -5.16 -17.69
N LYS A 147 4.68 -4.69 -18.70
CA LYS A 147 5.10 -4.71 -20.11
C LYS A 147 5.61 -6.10 -20.54
N GLY A 148 4.86 -7.14 -20.16
CA GLY A 148 5.12 -8.52 -20.56
C GLY A 148 6.30 -9.21 -19.88
N LYS A 149 6.95 -8.59 -18.90
CA LYS A 149 8.06 -9.18 -18.13
C LYS A 149 7.72 -9.31 -16.66
N TRP A 150 8.27 -10.32 -16.03
CA TRP A 150 8.14 -10.59 -14.60
C TRP A 150 9.20 -9.80 -13.81
N TRP A 151 8.81 -8.87 -12.93
CA TRP A 151 9.71 -7.95 -12.25
C TRP A 151 9.78 -8.16 -10.74
N ALA A 152 8.78 -8.79 -10.14
CA ALA A 152 8.66 -8.92 -8.70
C ALA A 152 7.95 -10.21 -8.33
N THR A 153 8.23 -10.75 -7.14
CA THR A 153 7.39 -11.77 -6.49
C THR A 153 6.60 -11.13 -5.37
N VAL A 154 5.39 -11.63 -5.10
CA VAL A 154 4.59 -11.11 -4.00
C VAL A 154 5.05 -11.75 -2.69
N ASN A 155 5.43 -10.90 -1.74
CA ASN A 155 5.89 -11.31 -0.42
C ASN A 155 4.70 -11.47 0.54
N THR A 156 3.85 -10.44 0.65
CA THR A 156 2.55 -10.53 1.30
C THR A 156 1.48 -9.88 0.44
N ALA A 157 0.31 -10.47 0.44
CA ALA A 157 -0.80 -10.02 -0.38
C ALA A 157 -1.89 -9.37 0.48
N GLY A 158 -2.54 -8.34 -0.05
CA GLY A 158 -3.69 -7.68 0.53
C GLY A 158 -4.70 -7.30 -0.54
N SER A 159 -5.95 -7.27 -0.17
CA SER A 159 -6.99 -6.59 -0.93
C SER A 159 -7.76 -5.66 -0.01
N VAL A 160 -8.42 -4.68 -0.58
CA VAL A 160 -9.19 -3.72 0.21
C VAL A 160 -10.66 -4.15 0.21
N ALA A 161 -11.25 -4.21 1.40
CA ALA A 161 -12.62 -4.67 1.63
C ALA A 161 -13.35 -3.75 2.62
N LEU A 162 -14.67 -3.88 2.72
CA LEU A 162 -15.47 -3.20 3.73
C LEU A 162 -15.39 -3.97 5.05
N TYR A 163 -14.93 -3.31 6.10
CA TYR A 163 -15.05 -3.75 7.49
C TYR A 163 -16.19 -2.99 8.15
N TYR A 164 -17.03 -3.68 8.90
CA TYR A 164 -18.19 -3.06 9.56
C TYR A 164 -18.39 -3.59 10.98
N ASN A 165 -18.81 -2.72 11.87
CA ASN A 165 -19.09 -3.01 13.28
C ASN A 165 -20.48 -3.63 13.40
N ARG A 166 -20.56 -4.93 13.69
CA ARG A 166 -21.80 -5.70 13.82
C ARG A 166 -22.66 -5.25 15.00
N GLY A 167 -22.02 -4.90 16.13
CA GLY A 167 -22.71 -4.32 17.28
C GLY A 167 -23.38 -2.99 16.94
N ALA A 168 -22.68 -2.10 16.22
CA ALA A 168 -23.26 -0.83 15.78
C ALA A 168 -24.45 -1.01 14.82
N PHE A 169 -24.47 -2.08 14.00
CA PHE A 169 -25.61 -2.45 13.17
C PHE A 169 -26.81 -2.86 14.04
N GLY A 170 -26.57 -3.73 15.03
CA GLY A 170 -27.61 -4.15 15.97
C GLY A 170 -28.23 -2.99 16.75
N ASP A 171 -27.42 -2.00 17.19
CA ASP A 171 -27.88 -0.81 17.92
C ASP A 171 -29.00 -0.03 17.19
N VAL A 172 -29.00 -0.09 15.86
CA VAL A 172 -29.95 0.69 15.01
C VAL A 172 -30.93 -0.21 14.23
N GLY A 173 -31.01 -1.52 14.59
CA GLY A 173 -31.93 -2.46 13.97
C GLY A 173 -31.54 -2.87 12.54
N LEU A 174 -30.27 -2.72 12.17
CA LEU A 174 -29.72 -3.33 10.95
C LEU A 174 -29.32 -4.77 11.23
N ASP A 175 -29.51 -5.63 10.22
CA ASP A 175 -29.08 -7.03 10.27
C ASP A 175 -27.54 -7.10 10.21
N PRO A 176 -26.85 -7.62 11.26
CA PRO A 176 -25.38 -7.72 11.29
C PRO A 176 -24.82 -8.70 10.25
N ASP A 177 -25.63 -9.59 9.68
CA ASP A 177 -25.20 -10.56 8.67
C ASP A 177 -25.47 -10.09 7.24
N ARG A 178 -26.04 -8.88 7.09
CA ARG A 178 -26.39 -8.31 5.80
C ARG A 178 -25.64 -6.98 5.54
N PRO A 179 -24.36 -7.05 5.15
CA PRO A 179 -23.62 -5.85 4.75
C PRO A 179 -24.16 -5.22 3.45
N PRO A 180 -23.90 -3.93 3.20
CA PRO A 180 -24.35 -3.27 1.99
C PRO A 180 -23.68 -3.87 0.74
N ARG A 181 -24.43 -4.03 -0.34
CA ARG A 181 -23.97 -4.56 -1.63
C ARG A 181 -23.93 -3.49 -2.72
N THR A 182 -24.69 -2.41 -2.54
CA THR A 182 -24.73 -1.25 -3.43
C THR A 182 -24.32 0.00 -2.68
N ILE A 183 -23.87 1.02 -3.42
CA ILE A 183 -23.58 2.35 -2.85
C ILE A 183 -24.83 2.92 -2.17
N ALA A 184 -26.01 2.76 -2.78
CA ALA A 184 -27.27 3.22 -2.18
C ALA A 184 -27.59 2.53 -0.83
N GLU A 185 -27.32 1.23 -0.71
CA GLU A 185 -27.47 0.52 0.57
C GLU A 185 -26.44 1.03 1.61
N LEU A 186 -25.20 1.29 1.19
CA LEU A 186 -24.16 1.87 2.05
C LEU A 186 -24.59 3.22 2.60
N ASP A 187 -25.12 4.09 1.73
CA ASP A 187 -25.60 5.43 2.10
C ASP A 187 -26.79 5.36 3.05
N ALA A 188 -27.76 4.46 2.78
CA ALA A 188 -28.90 4.25 3.66
C ALA A 188 -28.48 3.72 5.05
N MET A 189 -27.52 2.79 5.11
CA MET A 189 -26.97 2.28 6.37
C MET A 189 -26.13 3.34 7.07
N HIS A 190 -25.34 4.13 6.32
CA HIS A 190 -24.58 5.26 6.86
C HIS A 190 -25.51 6.23 7.60
N ALA A 191 -26.62 6.63 6.98
CA ALA A 191 -27.57 7.56 7.58
C ALA A 191 -28.17 7.03 8.90
N LYS A 192 -28.52 5.74 8.96
CA LYS A 192 -29.05 5.10 10.18
C LYS A 192 -27.99 4.99 11.30
N LEU A 193 -26.73 4.81 10.94
CA LEU A 193 -25.62 4.60 11.88
C LEU A 193 -25.08 5.90 12.48
N ILE A 194 -25.49 7.07 11.98
CA ILE A 194 -25.08 8.36 12.54
C ILE A 194 -25.62 8.48 13.96
N LYS A 195 -24.75 8.80 14.90
CA LYS A 195 -25.11 9.12 16.27
C LYS A 195 -24.59 10.49 16.65
N ARG A 196 -25.44 11.26 17.35
CA ARG A 196 -25.13 12.59 17.86
C ARG A 196 -25.45 12.66 19.33
N ASP A 197 -24.68 13.47 20.07
CA ASP A 197 -25.02 13.82 21.45
C ASP A 197 -26.18 14.82 21.52
N ALA A 198 -26.59 15.17 22.73
CA ALA A 198 -27.67 16.12 23.00
C ALA A 198 -27.40 17.54 22.44
N ALA A 199 -26.13 17.90 22.22
CA ALA A 199 -25.71 19.17 21.61
C ALA A 199 -25.60 19.09 20.08
N GLY A 200 -25.92 17.93 19.46
CA GLY A 200 -25.83 17.70 18.02
C GLY A 200 -24.42 17.40 17.50
N LYS A 201 -23.43 17.23 18.39
CA LYS A 201 -22.07 16.84 18.03
C LYS A 201 -22.04 15.38 17.59
N LEU A 202 -21.24 15.06 16.56
CA LEU A 202 -21.05 13.69 16.10
C LEU A 202 -20.36 12.83 17.14
N GLU A 203 -20.96 11.70 17.50
CA GLU A 203 -20.37 10.62 18.29
C GLU A 203 -19.99 9.42 17.42
N ARG A 204 -20.77 9.14 16.35
CA ARG A 204 -20.52 8.07 15.39
C ARG A 204 -20.99 8.51 14.00
N VAL A 205 -20.25 8.10 12.99
CA VAL A 205 -20.68 8.13 11.59
C VAL A 205 -20.77 6.70 11.04
N GLY A 206 -21.68 6.47 10.09
CA GLY A 206 -21.80 5.14 9.49
C GLY A 206 -20.59 4.79 8.64
N PHE A 207 -20.21 5.65 7.71
CA PHE A 207 -19.06 5.48 6.83
C PHE A 207 -18.34 6.82 6.66
N LEU A 208 -17.04 6.77 6.50
CA LEU A 208 -16.24 7.96 6.21
C LEU A 208 -15.18 7.61 5.16
N HIS A 209 -15.34 8.13 3.93
CA HIS A 209 -14.47 7.85 2.79
C HIS A 209 -13.00 8.29 3.01
N ARG A 210 -12.75 9.21 3.95
CA ARG A 210 -11.39 9.66 4.33
C ARG A 210 -10.72 8.79 5.37
N GLU A 211 -11.37 7.73 5.84
CA GLU A 211 -10.80 6.84 6.83
C GLU A 211 -10.46 5.48 6.18
N PRO A 212 -9.19 5.10 6.15
CA PRO A 212 -7.99 5.80 6.62
C PRO A 212 -7.43 6.86 5.64
N GLY A 213 -8.03 7.05 4.46
CA GLY A 213 -7.65 8.07 3.48
C GLY A 213 -6.48 7.72 2.57
N TRP A 214 -6.07 6.45 2.53
CA TRP A 214 -4.90 6.01 1.75
C TRP A 214 -5.17 5.80 0.26
N TRP A 215 -6.44 5.58 -0.12
CA TRP A 215 -6.84 5.21 -1.47
C TRP A 215 -7.95 6.11 -2.02
N SER A 216 -7.78 7.42 -1.92
CA SER A 216 -8.75 8.41 -2.38
C SER A 216 -9.17 8.24 -3.85
N TRP A 217 -8.31 7.64 -4.65
CA TRP A 217 -8.48 7.39 -6.08
C TRP A 217 -9.30 6.14 -6.42
N LEU A 218 -9.53 5.23 -5.47
CA LEU A 218 -10.18 3.94 -5.77
C LEU A 218 -11.67 4.03 -6.07
N TRP A 219 -12.35 5.10 -5.63
CA TRP A 219 -13.82 5.22 -5.71
C TRP A 219 -14.34 5.08 -7.14
N ALA A 220 -13.61 5.57 -8.13
CA ALA A 220 -13.98 5.45 -9.55
C ALA A 220 -14.30 4.00 -9.95
N ASN A 221 -13.49 3.02 -9.48
CA ASN A 221 -13.70 1.60 -9.83
C ASN A 221 -15.03 1.05 -9.28
N HIS A 222 -15.47 1.54 -8.13
CA HIS A 222 -16.75 1.13 -7.53
C HIS A 222 -17.97 1.80 -8.20
N PHE A 223 -17.72 2.82 -9.04
CA PHE A 223 -18.73 3.49 -9.87
C PHE A 223 -18.67 3.06 -11.34
N GLY A 224 -17.89 2.03 -11.67
CA GLY A 224 -17.75 1.49 -13.03
C GLY A 224 -16.74 2.25 -13.91
N GLY A 225 -16.00 3.22 -13.33
CA GLY A 225 -14.97 3.98 -14.01
C GLY A 225 -13.56 3.43 -13.81
N ARG A 226 -12.61 4.09 -14.47
CA ARG A 226 -11.17 3.90 -14.30
C ARG A 226 -10.50 5.26 -14.34
N ILE A 227 -9.45 5.43 -13.58
CA ILE A 227 -8.69 6.70 -13.56
C ILE A 227 -7.56 6.73 -14.59
N PHE A 228 -7.24 5.59 -15.21
CA PHE A 228 -6.18 5.45 -16.19
C PHE A 228 -6.47 4.28 -17.13
N ASP A 229 -6.27 4.49 -18.43
CA ASP A 229 -6.29 3.45 -19.45
C ASP A 229 -4.86 3.08 -19.81
N GLU A 230 -4.45 1.88 -19.40
CA GLU A 230 -3.09 1.35 -19.65
C GLU A 230 -2.85 1.06 -21.14
N SER A 231 -3.89 0.71 -21.90
CA SER A 231 -3.79 0.35 -23.31
C SER A 231 -3.45 1.54 -24.20
N SER A 232 -4.06 2.68 -23.93
CA SER A 232 -3.83 3.95 -24.64
C SER A 232 -2.80 4.85 -23.92
N ASN A 233 -2.34 4.46 -22.71
CA ASN A 233 -1.48 5.25 -21.84
C ASN A 233 -2.06 6.63 -21.55
N ARG A 234 -3.37 6.69 -21.22
CA ARG A 234 -4.11 7.93 -20.99
C ARG A 234 -4.76 7.99 -19.62
N ALA A 235 -4.69 9.17 -19.01
CA ALA A 235 -5.55 9.48 -17.87
C ALA A 235 -7.03 9.53 -18.30
N THR A 236 -7.92 9.08 -17.41
CA THR A 236 -9.38 9.05 -17.62
C THR A 236 -10.11 9.54 -16.37
N VAL A 237 -9.48 10.42 -15.61
CA VAL A 237 -9.98 10.89 -14.30
C VAL A 237 -11.21 11.80 -14.43
N ASP A 238 -11.44 12.41 -15.59
CA ASP A 238 -12.57 13.29 -15.89
C ASP A 238 -13.78 12.57 -16.52
N SER A 239 -13.75 11.24 -16.54
CA SER A 239 -14.90 10.45 -17.03
C SER A 239 -16.15 10.66 -16.17
N ALA A 240 -17.32 10.42 -16.75
CA ALA A 240 -18.60 10.59 -16.05
C ALA A 240 -18.70 9.73 -14.78
N GLU A 241 -18.13 8.53 -14.80
CA GLU A 241 -18.07 7.61 -13.66
C GLU A 241 -17.16 8.16 -12.54
N CYS A 242 -16.00 8.71 -12.91
CA CYS A 242 -15.08 9.34 -11.95
C CYS A 242 -15.69 10.58 -11.32
N ILE A 243 -16.35 11.44 -12.13
CA ILE A 243 -17.07 12.63 -11.64
C ILE A 243 -18.14 12.20 -10.65
N ARG A 244 -18.97 11.22 -11.00
CA ARG A 244 -20.04 10.69 -10.13
C ARG A 244 -19.50 10.12 -8.81
N ALA A 245 -18.38 9.41 -8.85
CA ALA A 245 -17.71 8.91 -7.66
C ALA A 245 -17.26 10.06 -6.73
N MET A 246 -16.73 11.14 -7.30
CA MET A 246 -16.31 12.31 -6.51
C MET A 246 -17.48 13.15 -6.03
N GLU A 247 -18.59 13.23 -6.77
CA GLU A 247 -19.84 13.83 -6.32
C GLU A 247 -20.41 13.08 -5.11
N TRP A 248 -20.43 11.76 -5.17
CA TRP A 248 -20.81 10.89 -4.05
C TRP A 248 -19.90 11.13 -2.84
N MET A 249 -18.60 11.13 -3.02
CA MET A 249 -17.66 11.42 -1.93
C MET A 249 -17.92 12.82 -1.31
N GLN A 250 -18.17 13.83 -2.13
CA GLN A 250 -18.41 15.21 -1.71
C GLN A 250 -19.75 15.36 -0.98
N SER A 251 -20.76 14.52 -1.27
CA SER A 251 -22.06 14.57 -0.60
C SER A 251 -21.95 14.36 0.90
N TYR A 252 -21.07 13.48 1.36
CA TYR A 252 -20.84 13.25 2.79
C TYR A 252 -20.37 14.51 3.53
N THR A 253 -19.51 15.31 2.88
CA THR A 253 -19.08 16.59 3.48
C THR A 253 -20.21 17.61 3.49
N ARG A 254 -21.03 17.66 2.43
CA ARG A 254 -22.21 18.57 2.38
C ARG A 254 -23.22 18.20 3.46
N ASP A 255 -23.53 16.92 3.61
CA ASP A 255 -24.59 16.44 4.51
C ASP A 255 -24.18 16.54 5.99
N LEU A 256 -22.95 16.22 6.31
CA LEU A 256 -22.45 16.25 7.70
C LEU A 256 -21.91 17.62 8.12
N GLY A 257 -21.48 18.44 7.17
CA GLY A 257 -20.85 19.73 7.40
C GLY A 257 -19.34 19.61 7.66
N ILE A 258 -18.55 20.38 6.93
CA ILE A 258 -17.09 20.30 6.97
C ILE A 258 -16.49 20.54 8.36
N ASP A 259 -16.98 21.55 9.09
CA ASP A 259 -16.43 21.88 10.40
C ASP A 259 -16.79 20.84 11.46
N ARG A 260 -18.00 20.25 11.36
CA ARG A 260 -18.40 19.12 12.22
C ARG A 260 -17.53 17.89 11.96
N LEU A 261 -17.22 17.59 10.69
CA LEU A 261 -16.35 16.48 10.31
C LEU A 261 -14.90 16.72 10.76
N LYS A 262 -14.38 17.94 10.65
CA LYS A 262 -13.04 18.30 11.16
C LYS A 262 -12.96 18.06 12.66
N THR A 263 -13.88 18.68 13.45
CA THR A 263 -13.92 18.50 14.91
C THR A 263 -14.09 17.03 15.31
N PHE A 264 -14.90 16.28 14.56
CA PHE A 264 -15.06 14.85 14.81
C PHE A 264 -13.78 14.07 14.54
N ALA A 265 -13.09 14.34 13.43
CA ALA A 265 -11.83 13.67 13.07
C ALA A 265 -10.68 14.02 14.02
N GLU A 266 -10.66 15.22 14.64
CA GLU A 266 -9.69 15.59 15.69
C GLU A 266 -9.79 14.69 16.92
N SER A 267 -10.93 14.03 17.11
CA SER A 267 -11.12 13.05 18.19
C SER A 267 -10.54 11.65 17.86
N PHE A 268 -10.05 11.44 16.66
CA PHE A 268 -9.46 10.16 16.24
C PHE A 268 -8.02 10.06 16.75
N GLY A 269 -7.65 8.86 17.19
CA GLY A 269 -6.25 8.56 17.45
C GLY A 269 -5.50 8.22 16.16
N ASN A 270 -4.19 7.96 16.31
CA ASN A 270 -3.40 7.45 15.21
C ASN A 270 -3.96 6.07 14.78
N TYR A 271 -3.84 5.77 13.49
CA TYR A 271 -4.33 4.50 12.92
C TYR A 271 -3.83 3.26 13.70
N PHE A 272 -2.56 3.24 14.11
CA PHE A 272 -1.92 2.10 14.78
C PHE A 272 -2.04 2.16 16.32
N THR A 273 -3.10 2.77 16.86
CA THR A 273 -3.34 2.88 18.30
C THR A 273 -4.72 2.37 18.69
N PRO A 274 -4.98 2.12 19.98
CA PRO A 274 -6.30 1.73 20.50
C PRO A 274 -7.42 2.74 20.17
N GLU A 275 -7.05 4.00 19.93
CA GLU A 275 -7.95 5.11 19.60
C GLU A 275 -8.35 5.15 18.12
N ASN A 276 -7.93 4.17 17.31
CA ASN A 276 -8.38 4.02 15.93
C ASN A 276 -9.91 4.16 15.84
N PRO A 277 -10.46 4.98 14.93
CA PRO A 277 -11.89 5.31 14.90
C PRO A 277 -12.81 4.11 14.65
N PHE A 278 -12.36 3.08 13.93
CA PHE A 278 -13.10 1.85 13.76
C PHE A 278 -13.12 1.02 15.05
N LEU A 279 -11.98 0.89 15.73
CA LEU A 279 -11.87 0.15 16.99
C LEU A 279 -12.69 0.80 18.10
N THR A 280 -12.71 2.13 18.16
CA THR A 280 -13.51 2.88 19.15
C THR A 280 -15.01 2.96 18.81
N GLY A 281 -15.40 2.51 17.58
CA GLY A 281 -16.78 2.56 17.12
C GLY A 281 -17.25 3.94 16.64
N LYS A 282 -16.36 4.92 16.54
CA LYS A 282 -16.67 6.25 15.99
C LYS A 282 -17.00 6.18 14.49
N VAL A 283 -16.37 5.27 13.76
CA VAL A 283 -16.67 4.97 12.36
C VAL A 283 -17.16 3.52 12.30
N ALA A 284 -18.43 3.33 11.92
CA ALA A 284 -19.06 2.02 11.98
C ALA A 284 -18.70 1.13 10.77
N MET A 285 -18.42 1.72 9.62
CA MET A 285 -18.02 1.04 8.38
C MET A 285 -16.78 1.72 7.83
N VAL A 286 -15.77 0.95 7.46
CA VAL A 286 -14.49 1.48 6.95
C VAL A 286 -13.97 0.60 5.83
N ILE A 287 -13.34 1.21 4.82
CA ILE A 287 -12.61 0.47 3.82
C ILE A 287 -11.20 0.18 4.33
N GLN A 288 -10.80 -1.10 4.34
CA GLN A 288 -9.54 -1.52 4.96
C GLN A 288 -8.92 -2.74 4.29
N GLY A 289 -7.61 -2.86 4.47
CA GLY A 289 -6.88 -4.09 4.17
C GLY A 289 -6.94 -5.12 5.31
N PRO A 290 -6.52 -6.36 5.04
CA PRO A 290 -6.61 -7.47 6.00
C PRO A 290 -5.79 -7.25 7.28
N TRP A 291 -4.76 -6.41 7.24
CA TRP A 291 -3.90 -6.08 8.39
C TRP A 291 -4.62 -5.41 9.56
N ILE A 292 -5.83 -4.84 9.37
CA ILE A 292 -6.60 -4.28 10.48
C ILE A 292 -6.93 -5.36 11.52
N ALA A 293 -6.99 -6.63 11.13
CA ALA A 293 -7.19 -7.75 12.03
C ALA A 293 -6.07 -7.85 13.10
N ASN A 294 -4.84 -7.43 12.78
CA ASN A 294 -3.75 -7.33 13.76
C ASN A 294 -4.03 -6.27 14.83
N LEU A 295 -4.60 -5.12 14.44
CA LEU A 295 -4.97 -4.06 15.36
C LEU A 295 -6.14 -4.48 16.24
N ILE A 296 -7.14 -5.14 15.65
CA ILE A 296 -8.28 -5.69 16.40
C ILE A 296 -7.77 -6.70 17.44
N LYS A 297 -6.95 -7.66 17.03
CA LYS A 297 -6.37 -8.65 17.93
C LYS A 297 -5.55 -8.02 19.06
N ALA A 298 -4.79 -6.98 18.77
CA ALA A 298 -3.90 -6.33 19.74
C ALA A 298 -4.64 -5.42 20.72
N PHE A 299 -5.65 -4.67 20.26
CA PHE A 299 -6.23 -3.57 21.03
C PHE A 299 -7.69 -3.79 21.42
N LYS A 300 -8.43 -4.60 20.67
CA LYS A 300 -9.86 -4.86 20.95
C LYS A 300 -10.27 -6.26 20.47
N PRO A 301 -9.74 -7.33 21.09
CA PRO A 301 -9.96 -8.70 20.64
C PRO A 301 -11.45 -9.11 20.60
N ASP A 302 -12.29 -8.47 21.43
CA ASP A 302 -13.75 -8.71 21.49
C ASP A 302 -14.54 -7.86 20.48
N HIS A 303 -13.86 -7.11 19.59
CA HIS A 303 -14.56 -6.32 18.59
C HIS A 303 -15.35 -7.23 17.64
N ASP A 304 -16.67 -7.12 17.67
CA ASP A 304 -17.54 -7.87 16.77
C ASP A 304 -17.64 -7.13 15.42
N TYR A 305 -16.96 -7.66 14.42
CA TYR A 305 -16.91 -7.07 13.08
C TYR A 305 -17.22 -8.11 12.00
N GLY A 306 -17.76 -7.60 10.89
CA GLY A 306 -17.88 -8.35 9.64
C GLY A 306 -16.96 -7.78 8.57
N VAL A 307 -16.71 -8.59 7.53
CA VAL A 307 -15.95 -8.23 6.35
C VAL A 307 -16.76 -8.60 5.11
N ALA A 308 -16.85 -7.68 4.15
CA ALA A 308 -17.52 -7.90 2.87
C ALA A 308 -16.77 -7.20 1.74
N PRO A 309 -16.97 -7.57 0.48
CA PRO A 309 -16.52 -6.74 -0.63
C PRO A 309 -17.10 -5.33 -0.48
N PHE A 310 -16.32 -4.31 -0.84
CA PHE A 310 -16.86 -2.94 -0.83
C PHE A 310 -17.94 -2.82 -1.91
N PRO A 311 -19.08 -2.17 -1.62
CA PRO A 311 -20.20 -2.08 -2.56
C PRO A 311 -19.86 -1.32 -3.84
N THR A 312 -20.59 -1.62 -4.90
CA THR A 312 -20.51 -0.91 -6.19
C THR A 312 -21.83 -0.20 -6.49
N LEU A 313 -21.84 0.68 -7.49
CA LEU A 313 -23.02 1.45 -7.85
C LEU A 313 -24.25 0.56 -8.11
N ALA A 314 -24.09 -0.51 -8.86
CA ALA A 314 -25.17 -1.43 -9.25
C ALA A 314 -25.21 -2.76 -8.46
N GLY A 315 -24.25 -2.97 -7.52
CA GLY A 315 -23.99 -4.26 -6.93
C GLY A 315 -23.11 -5.13 -7.85
N ALA A 316 -22.02 -5.68 -7.29
CA ALA A 316 -21.18 -6.63 -8.02
C ALA A 316 -21.78 -8.04 -7.93
N PRO A 317 -21.61 -8.92 -8.96
CA PRO A 317 -21.91 -10.32 -8.85
C PRO A 317 -21.16 -10.97 -7.68
N ALA A 318 -21.74 -11.96 -7.02
CA ALA A 318 -21.11 -12.60 -5.87
C ALA A 318 -19.79 -13.31 -6.21
N ASP A 319 -19.65 -13.78 -7.45
CA ASP A 319 -18.46 -14.45 -8.00
C ASP A 319 -17.45 -13.46 -8.65
N ALA A 320 -17.81 -12.19 -8.74
CA ALA A 320 -16.97 -11.14 -9.33
C ALA A 320 -16.90 -9.87 -8.44
N PRO A 321 -16.52 -9.99 -7.15
CA PRO A 321 -16.39 -8.84 -6.27
C PRO A 321 -15.35 -7.85 -6.83
N VAL A 322 -15.68 -6.56 -6.74
CA VAL A 322 -14.75 -5.47 -7.08
C VAL A 322 -13.88 -5.18 -5.86
N GLY A 323 -12.57 -5.12 -6.06
CA GLY A 323 -11.65 -4.80 -4.97
C GLY A 323 -10.24 -4.48 -5.45
N LEU A 324 -9.60 -3.57 -4.73
CA LEU A 324 -8.20 -3.22 -4.97
C LEU A 324 -7.28 -4.33 -4.45
N ILE A 325 -6.31 -4.73 -5.28
CA ILE A 325 -5.17 -5.55 -4.87
C ILE A 325 -4.05 -4.62 -4.42
N ASP A 326 -3.65 -4.76 -3.16
CA ASP A 326 -2.55 -4.02 -2.55
C ASP A 326 -1.56 -5.00 -1.93
N THR A 327 -0.35 -5.08 -2.46
CA THR A 327 0.62 -6.11 -2.12
C THR A 327 1.99 -5.54 -1.82
N ASP A 328 2.73 -6.28 -1.01
CA ASP A 328 4.16 -6.10 -0.82
C ASP A 328 4.91 -7.09 -1.72
N VAL A 329 6.00 -6.64 -2.32
CA VAL A 329 6.75 -7.42 -3.30
C VAL A 329 8.24 -7.47 -2.98
N LEU A 330 8.89 -8.55 -3.42
CA LEU A 330 10.34 -8.69 -3.44
C LEU A 330 10.86 -8.41 -4.84
N VAL A 331 11.89 -7.58 -4.93
CA VAL A 331 12.57 -7.23 -6.18
C VAL A 331 14.08 -7.34 -6.02
N ILE A 332 14.76 -7.72 -7.11
CA ILE A 332 16.22 -7.73 -7.18
C ILE A 332 16.66 -6.43 -7.84
N PRO A 333 17.39 -5.55 -7.13
CA PRO A 333 17.84 -4.28 -7.71
C PRO A 333 18.92 -4.50 -8.76
N ARG A 334 18.98 -3.59 -9.74
CA ARG A 334 20.11 -3.52 -10.65
C ARG A 334 21.38 -3.19 -9.85
N GLY A 335 22.45 -3.92 -10.11
CA GLY A 335 23.72 -3.78 -9.38
C GLY A 335 23.78 -4.62 -8.11
N ALA A 336 22.76 -5.45 -7.80
CA ALA A 336 22.87 -6.47 -6.77
C ALA A 336 24.10 -7.35 -7.02
N LYS A 337 24.88 -7.62 -5.98
CA LYS A 337 26.11 -8.40 -6.10
C LYS A 337 25.84 -9.88 -6.30
N ASN A 338 24.70 -10.36 -5.75
CA ASN A 338 24.39 -11.79 -5.66
C ASN A 338 22.94 -12.07 -6.14
N PRO A 339 22.55 -11.73 -7.40
CA PRO A 339 21.17 -11.83 -7.85
C PRO A 339 20.62 -13.27 -7.85
N ASP A 340 21.48 -14.27 -8.10
CA ASP A 340 21.05 -15.68 -8.10
C ASP A 340 20.85 -16.23 -6.70
N ALA A 341 21.63 -15.76 -5.72
CA ALA A 341 21.43 -16.05 -4.30
C ALA A 341 20.17 -15.35 -3.77
N ALA A 342 19.90 -14.11 -4.23
CA ALA A 342 18.66 -13.41 -3.90
C ALA A 342 17.45 -14.18 -4.46
N MET A 343 17.53 -14.69 -5.69
CA MET A 343 16.47 -15.51 -6.28
C MET A 343 16.28 -16.85 -5.55
N GLU A 344 17.33 -17.43 -5.01
CA GLU A 344 17.23 -18.65 -4.19
C GLU A 344 16.45 -18.40 -2.89
N PHE A 345 16.72 -17.28 -2.21
CA PHE A 345 15.94 -16.87 -1.05
C PHE A 345 14.49 -16.53 -1.42
N ILE A 346 14.27 -15.81 -2.53
CA ILE A 346 12.92 -15.57 -3.05
C ILE A 346 12.19 -16.90 -3.24
N ALA A 347 12.78 -17.88 -3.94
CA ALA A 347 12.15 -19.17 -4.18
C ALA A 347 11.79 -19.91 -2.87
N PHE A 348 12.63 -19.79 -1.84
CA PHE A 348 12.32 -20.33 -0.51
C PHE A 348 11.09 -19.63 0.09
N THR A 349 11.00 -18.29 0.03
CA THR A 349 9.85 -17.54 0.58
C THR A 349 8.55 -17.84 -0.16
N GLN A 350 8.61 -18.27 -1.44
CA GLN A 350 7.44 -18.59 -2.27
C GLN A 350 6.95 -20.03 -2.10
N ARG A 351 7.57 -20.84 -1.28
CA ARG A 351 7.04 -22.15 -0.88
C ARG A 351 5.72 -21.96 -0.14
N GLN A 352 4.77 -22.87 -0.35
CA GLN A 352 3.43 -22.78 0.25
C GLN A 352 3.47 -22.66 1.78
N ASP A 353 4.31 -23.50 2.43
CA ASP A 353 4.48 -23.46 3.89
C ASP A 353 5.01 -22.11 4.39
N MET A 354 5.96 -21.50 3.70
CA MET A 354 6.54 -20.20 4.07
C MET A 354 5.59 -19.04 3.79
N THR A 355 4.91 -19.05 2.64
CA THR A 355 3.90 -18.03 2.31
C THR A 355 2.70 -18.08 3.26
N GLU A 356 2.19 -19.26 3.60
CA GLU A 356 1.08 -19.41 4.54
C GLU A 356 1.48 -19.01 5.97
N GLN A 357 2.71 -19.35 6.39
CA GLN A 357 3.25 -18.92 7.69
C GLN A 357 3.34 -17.40 7.79
N LEU A 358 3.92 -16.75 6.79
CA LEU A 358 4.06 -15.29 6.76
C LEU A 358 2.69 -14.60 6.67
N ALA A 359 1.82 -15.08 5.78
CA ALA A 359 0.48 -14.56 5.60
C ALA A 359 -0.37 -14.66 6.87
N THR A 360 -0.34 -15.80 7.56
CA THR A 360 -1.02 -16.00 8.84
C THR A 360 -0.52 -15.02 9.91
N ALA A 361 0.81 -14.86 10.02
CA ALA A 361 1.40 -13.92 10.98
C ALA A 361 1.03 -12.46 10.72
N HIS A 362 0.86 -12.10 9.44
CA HIS A 362 0.44 -10.75 9.01
C HIS A 362 -1.08 -10.57 8.96
N CYS A 363 -1.88 -11.60 9.30
CA CYS A 363 -3.34 -11.63 9.11
C CYS A 363 -3.78 -11.33 7.66
N LYS A 364 -2.92 -11.63 6.67
CA LYS A 364 -3.11 -11.38 5.24
C LYS A 364 -3.41 -12.69 4.49
N PRO A 365 -4.07 -12.65 3.32
CA PRO A 365 -4.24 -13.83 2.47
C PRO A 365 -2.91 -14.23 1.81
N SER A 366 -2.80 -15.51 1.46
CA SER A 366 -1.69 -16.00 0.65
C SER A 366 -1.82 -15.50 -0.81
N PRO A 367 -0.71 -15.16 -1.47
CA PRO A 367 -0.72 -14.80 -2.89
C PRO A 367 -0.96 -16.00 -3.82
N LEU A 368 -0.81 -17.23 -3.32
CA LEU A 368 -0.84 -18.44 -4.12
C LEU A 368 -2.27 -18.80 -4.58
N ALA A 369 -2.38 -19.38 -5.76
CA ALA A 369 -3.63 -19.85 -6.33
C ALA A 369 -4.23 -21.04 -5.54
N THR A 370 -3.36 -21.84 -4.94
CA THR A 370 -3.72 -22.96 -4.06
C THR A 370 -3.19 -22.70 -2.66
N VAL A 371 -4.03 -22.87 -1.68
CA VAL A 371 -3.70 -22.78 -0.24
C VAL A 371 -4.21 -24.01 0.48
N SER A 372 -3.63 -24.30 1.66
CA SER A 372 -4.12 -25.38 2.48
C SER A 372 -5.53 -25.05 3.04
N GLU A 373 -6.36 -26.06 3.25
CA GLU A 373 -7.66 -25.86 3.87
C GLU A 373 -7.53 -25.30 5.29
N SER A 374 -6.53 -25.79 6.02
CA SER A 374 -6.20 -25.30 7.37
C SER A 374 -5.85 -23.81 7.40
N PHE A 375 -5.22 -23.29 6.35
CA PHE A 375 -4.93 -21.86 6.23
C PHE A 375 -6.22 -21.02 6.22
N LEU A 376 -7.23 -21.44 5.44
CA LEU A 376 -8.49 -20.70 5.35
C LEU A 376 -9.41 -20.91 6.56
N THR A 377 -9.37 -22.08 7.22
CA THR A 377 -10.26 -22.41 8.33
C THR A 377 -9.74 -21.92 9.67
N ASN A 378 -8.42 -21.93 9.88
CA ASN A 378 -7.78 -21.56 11.14
C ASN A 378 -7.13 -20.17 11.11
N HIS A 379 -7.39 -19.39 10.07
CA HIS A 379 -6.77 -18.09 9.89
C HIS A 379 -7.25 -17.07 10.94
N PRO A 380 -6.35 -16.26 11.55
CA PRO A 380 -6.72 -15.30 12.60
C PRO A 380 -7.62 -14.14 12.10
N ASN A 381 -7.64 -13.87 10.79
CA ASN A 381 -8.55 -12.91 10.19
C ASN A 381 -9.85 -13.58 9.76
N ARG A 382 -10.97 -13.22 10.40
CA ARG A 382 -12.32 -13.76 10.08
C ARG A 382 -12.73 -13.48 8.62
N GLY A 383 -12.24 -12.40 8.02
CA GLY A 383 -12.52 -11.97 6.64
C GLY A 383 -11.61 -12.58 5.59
N ILE A 384 -10.75 -13.55 5.93
CA ILE A 384 -9.73 -14.06 5.02
C ILE A 384 -10.28 -14.56 3.68
N ARG A 385 -11.44 -15.23 3.70
CA ARG A 385 -12.11 -15.74 2.48
C ARG A 385 -12.53 -14.61 1.56
N VAL A 386 -13.07 -13.50 2.09
CA VAL A 386 -13.46 -12.31 1.31
C VAL A 386 -12.25 -11.74 0.56
N HIS A 387 -11.13 -11.58 1.26
CA HIS A 387 -9.89 -11.09 0.66
C HIS A 387 -9.34 -12.05 -0.41
N TYR A 388 -9.39 -13.35 -0.15
CA TYR A 388 -8.93 -14.37 -1.08
C TYR A 388 -9.82 -14.47 -2.34
N ASP A 389 -11.14 -14.31 -2.18
CA ASP A 389 -12.09 -14.30 -3.29
C ASP A 389 -11.90 -13.06 -4.18
N ILE A 390 -11.57 -11.89 -3.59
CA ILE A 390 -11.18 -10.70 -4.37
C ILE A 390 -9.94 -11.00 -5.24
N PHE A 391 -8.94 -11.74 -4.75
CA PHE A 391 -7.76 -12.10 -5.56
C PHE A 391 -8.08 -12.96 -6.77
N LYS A 392 -9.12 -13.78 -6.70
CA LYS A 392 -9.59 -14.63 -7.80
C LYS A 392 -10.54 -13.91 -8.75
N SER A 393 -11.09 -12.77 -8.30
CA SER A 393 -12.15 -12.06 -9.01
C SER A 393 -11.67 -11.41 -10.31
N PRO A 394 -12.44 -11.52 -11.40
CA PRO A 394 -12.24 -10.69 -12.59
C PRO A 394 -12.50 -9.21 -12.33
N GLY A 395 -13.27 -8.86 -11.29
CA GLY A 395 -13.53 -7.49 -10.84
C GLY A 395 -12.38 -6.88 -10.02
N ALA A 396 -11.35 -7.66 -9.68
CA ALA A 396 -10.18 -7.13 -8.97
C ALA A 396 -9.42 -6.13 -9.86
N TYR A 397 -8.87 -5.11 -9.23
CA TYR A 397 -8.05 -4.12 -9.91
C TYR A 397 -6.78 -3.80 -9.12
N VAL A 398 -5.82 -3.20 -9.78
CA VAL A 398 -4.52 -2.78 -9.22
C VAL A 398 -4.34 -1.27 -9.42
N PRO A 399 -3.43 -0.62 -8.71
CA PRO A 399 -3.07 0.76 -9.01
C PRO A 399 -2.66 0.92 -10.48
N PRO A 400 -2.92 2.08 -11.12
CA PRO A 400 -2.46 2.36 -12.47
C PRO A 400 -0.99 2.00 -12.69
N ARG A 401 -0.73 1.23 -13.72
CA ARG A 401 0.61 0.70 -14.02
C ARG A 401 1.39 1.66 -14.89
N THR A 402 1.63 2.83 -14.38
CA THR A 402 2.38 3.90 -15.04
C THR A 402 3.61 4.30 -14.22
N ARG A 403 4.67 4.68 -14.92
CA ARG A 403 5.90 5.18 -14.31
C ARG A 403 5.68 6.41 -13.42
N VAL A 404 4.69 7.22 -13.74
CA VAL A 404 4.37 8.48 -13.04
C VAL A 404 3.34 8.29 -11.93
N TRP A 405 3.08 7.04 -11.50
CA TRP A 405 2.02 6.76 -10.53
C TRP A 405 2.14 7.56 -9.24
N GLN A 406 3.36 7.77 -8.70
CA GLN A 406 3.51 8.53 -7.46
C GLN A 406 3.06 9.98 -7.65
N GLN A 407 3.52 10.66 -8.71
CA GLN A 407 3.10 12.03 -9.01
C GLN A 407 1.59 12.10 -9.32
N PHE A 408 1.06 11.09 -10.04
CA PHE A 408 -0.37 10.96 -10.30
C PHE A 408 -1.16 10.93 -8.99
N LYS A 409 -0.76 10.07 -8.07
CA LYS A 409 -1.41 9.91 -6.77
C LYS A 409 -1.37 11.21 -5.96
N ASP A 410 -0.23 11.89 -5.90
CA ASP A 410 -0.05 13.12 -5.15
C ASP A 410 -0.93 14.26 -5.71
N GLU A 411 -1.04 14.39 -7.04
CA GLU A 411 -1.95 15.33 -7.70
C GLU A 411 -3.42 14.96 -7.44
N PHE A 412 -3.76 13.66 -7.48
CA PHE A 412 -5.11 13.19 -7.18
C PHE A 412 -5.50 13.53 -5.73
N ASP A 413 -4.63 13.22 -4.78
CA ASP A 413 -4.85 13.51 -3.35
C ASP A 413 -5.03 15.03 -3.11
N THR A 414 -4.29 15.87 -3.85
CA THR A 414 -4.45 17.33 -3.80
C THR A 414 -5.86 17.75 -4.24
N GLN A 415 -6.38 17.21 -5.34
CA GLN A 415 -7.73 17.52 -5.78
C GLN A 415 -8.81 16.99 -4.82
N VAL A 416 -8.61 15.80 -4.27
CA VAL A 416 -9.52 15.24 -3.26
C VAL A 416 -9.59 16.12 -2.01
N GLN A 417 -8.49 16.73 -1.58
CA GLN A 417 -8.54 17.70 -0.47
C GLN A 417 -9.39 18.94 -0.81
N ARG A 418 -9.31 19.46 -2.04
CA ARG A 418 -10.16 20.57 -2.50
C ARG A 418 -11.64 20.18 -2.53
N LEU A 419 -11.93 18.98 -3.05
CA LEU A 419 -13.30 18.43 -3.10
C LEU A 419 -13.87 18.26 -1.69
N TRP A 420 -13.09 17.70 -0.78
CA TRP A 420 -13.51 17.49 0.60
C TRP A 420 -13.81 18.80 1.33
N ARG A 421 -13.04 19.87 1.04
CA ARG A 421 -13.27 21.20 1.60
C ARG A 421 -14.41 21.97 0.94
N LEU A 422 -15.01 21.42 -0.10
CA LEU A 422 -15.98 22.09 -0.97
C LEU A 422 -15.40 23.32 -1.71
N ASP A 423 -14.08 23.36 -1.91
CA ASP A 423 -13.37 24.46 -2.59
C ASP A 423 -13.46 24.33 -4.13
N ALA A 424 -13.94 23.20 -4.64
CA ALA A 424 -14.14 22.95 -6.07
C ALA A 424 -15.31 21.98 -6.30
N THR A 425 -15.90 22.03 -7.48
CA THR A 425 -16.81 20.98 -7.95
C THR A 425 -16.01 19.82 -8.54
N PRO A 426 -16.52 18.57 -8.54
CA PRO A 426 -15.84 17.43 -9.14
C PRO A 426 -15.48 17.65 -10.62
N VAL A 427 -16.35 18.25 -11.40
CA VAL A 427 -16.09 18.54 -12.82
C VAL A 427 -14.85 19.44 -13.00
N VAL A 428 -14.75 20.50 -12.21
CA VAL A 428 -13.61 21.43 -12.28
C VAL A 428 -12.33 20.76 -11.79
N ALA A 429 -12.36 20.13 -10.61
CA ALA A 429 -11.19 19.52 -10.02
C ALA A 429 -10.62 18.37 -10.87
N LEU A 430 -11.50 17.51 -11.41
CA LEU A 430 -11.06 16.38 -12.24
C LEU A 430 -10.65 16.81 -13.65
N GLY A 431 -11.25 17.85 -14.22
CA GLY A 431 -10.79 18.43 -15.49
C GLY A 431 -9.38 19.03 -15.39
N GLU A 432 -9.07 19.78 -14.31
CA GLU A 432 -7.73 20.27 -14.03
C GLU A 432 -6.74 19.11 -13.82
N LEU A 433 -7.17 18.07 -13.08
CA LEU A 433 -6.36 16.87 -12.81
C LEU A 433 -6.05 16.13 -14.10
N GLN A 434 -7.05 15.92 -14.97
CA GLN A 434 -6.90 15.24 -16.27
C GLN A 434 -5.78 15.87 -17.11
N ALA A 435 -5.81 17.19 -17.23
CA ALA A 435 -4.80 17.93 -18.00
C ALA A 435 -3.39 17.76 -17.41
N ARG A 436 -3.27 17.84 -16.08
CA ARG A 436 -1.97 17.69 -15.38
C ARG A 436 -1.41 16.28 -15.51
N ILE A 437 -2.23 15.27 -15.25
CA ILE A 437 -1.79 13.86 -15.33
C ILE A 437 -1.43 13.50 -16.76
N GLN A 438 -2.22 13.90 -17.76
CA GLN A 438 -1.89 13.62 -19.14
C GLN A 438 -0.56 14.26 -19.53
N SER A 439 -0.29 15.49 -19.11
CA SER A 439 1.00 16.16 -19.34
C SER A 439 2.18 15.39 -18.71
N LEU A 440 2.03 14.88 -17.49
CA LEU A 440 3.05 14.04 -16.82
C LEU A 440 3.32 12.75 -17.60
N VAL A 441 2.26 12.09 -18.06
CA VAL A 441 2.32 10.83 -18.82
C VAL A 441 3.03 11.07 -20.17
N ASP A 442 2.64 12.12 -20.89
CA ASP A 442 3.22 12.46 -22.21
C ASP A 442 4.69 12.85 -22.07
N HIS A 443 5.04 13.68 -21.09
CA HIS A 443 6.43 14.05 -20.81
C HIS A 443 7.30 12.82 -20.46
N SER A 444 6.77 11.90 -19.64
CA SER A 444 7.47 10.67 -19.30
C SER A 444 7.69 9.78 -20.54
N ALA A 445 6.69 9.67 -21.43
CA ALA A 445 6.80 8.91 -22.66
C ALA A 445 7.83 9.52 -23.61
N ASP A 446 7.89 10.86 -23.73
CA ASP A 446 8.89 11.56 -24.54
C ASP A 446 10.31 11.36 -24.01
N GLN A 447 10.51 11.43 -22.70
CA GLN A 447 11.81 11.14 -22.10
C GLN A 447 12.29 9.72 -22.40
N GLN A 448 11.39 8.73 -22.38
CA GLN A 448 11.71 7.35 -22.74
C GLN A 448 12.09 7.23 -24.21
N ARG A 449 11.31 7.83 -25.12
CA ARG A 449 11.63 7.85 -26.56
C ARG A 449 13.01 8.42 -26.84
N ARG A 450 13.36 9.54 -26.21
CA ARG A 450 14.69 10.16 -26.35
C ARG A 450 15.81 9.27 -25.82
N ARG A 451 15.61 8.62 -24.67
CA ARG A 451 16.62 7.76 -24.03
C ARG A 451 16.89 6.48 -24.82
N TYR A 452 15.85 5.85 -25.37
CA TYR A 452 15.98 4.60 -26.10
C TYR A 452 16.19 4.82 -27.62
N GLY A 453 15.69 5.90 -28.19
CA GLY A 453 15.99 6.29 -29.56
C GLY A 453 17.45 6.70 -29.76
N ALA A 454 18.05 7.36 -28.77
CA ALA A 454 19.48 7.68 -28.80
C ALA A 454 20.38 6.44 -28.71
N ASN A 455 19.95 5.41 -27.98
CA ASN A 455 20.70 4.13 -27.88
C ASN A 455 20.57 3.24 -29.13
N ALA A 456 19.49 3.39 -29.92
CA ALA A 456 19.33 2.66 -31.18
C ALA A 456 20.20 3.26 -32.32
N SER A 457 20.53 4.54 -32.23
CA SER A 457 21.41 5.23 -33.20
C SER A 457 22.90 5.22 -32.84
N GLY A 458 23.25 4.84 -31.59
CA GLY A 458 24.65 4.76 -31.12
C GLY A 458 25.31 3.39 -31.22
N GLY A 459 24.60 2.37 -31.74
CA GLY A 459 25.10 1.00 -31.90
C GLY A 459 25.61 0.64 -33.29
N ALA A 460 25.79 1.64 -34.16
CA ALA A 460 26.33 1.46 -35.51
C ALA A 460 27.50 2.44 -35.73
N ALA A 461 28.56 2.28 -34.92
CA ALA A 461 29.88 2.88 -35.17
C ALA A 461 30.96 1.93 -34.62
#